data_e5e3a863fc7d114b11503e0e5d0dc18c
#
_entry.id   e5e3a863fc7d114b11503e0e5d0dc18c
#
_cell.length_a   1.000
_cell.length_b   1.000
_cell.length_c   1.000
_cell.angle_alpha   90.00
_cell.angle_beta   90.00
_cell.angle_gamma   90.00
#
_symmetry.space_group_name_H-M   'P 1'
#
loop_
_entity.id
_entity.type
_entity.pdbx_description
1 polymer ?
#
loop_
_entity_poly.entity_id
_entity_poly.type
_entity_poly.pdbx_seq_one_letter_code
_entity_poly.pdbx_strand_id
1 'polypeptide(L)'
;MESILPSLSKPRELTDKQQLFLDSLVETQGDLKKSADIAGYSGHYQVSKALKNEVLELTKDVLAHNAPKAAFKLLEIMESDRPIPQANNKIVAAQSVLDRVGVSKTEKLDV
;
A
#
# COMPACT_ATOMS: atom_id res chain seq x y z
N MET A 1 -23.40 -10.83 18.44
CA MET A 1 -22.98 -11.41 18.58
C MET A 1 -21.94 -11.40 18.22
N GLU A 2 -21.45 -11.34 18.36
CA GLU A 2 -20.53 -11.30 18.07
C GLU A 2 -19.99 -12.18 17.52
N SER A 3 -19.56 -12.05 16.94
CA SER A 3 -19.20 -12.93 16.15
C SER A 3 -18.36 -13.90 16.70
N ILE A 4 -18.34 -15.04 16.15
CA ILE A 4 -17.55 -16.02 16.62
C ILE A 4 -16.18 -15.86 16.19
N LEU A 5 -15.90 -15.14 15.16
CA LEU A 5 -14.57 -14.94 14.67
C LEU A 5 -14.17 -13.52 14.76
N PRO A 6 -14.40 -12.89 15.87
CA PRO A 6 -14.11 -11.49 15.98
C PRO A 6 -12.64 -11.17 15.87
N SER A 7 -11.82 -12.03 16.37
CA SER A 7 -10.40 -11.73 16.36
C SER A 7 -9.83 -11.74 14.96
N LEU A 8 -10.50 -12.38 14.03
CA LEU A 8 -10.02 -12.43 12.67
C LEU A 8 -10.55 -11.30 11.82
N SER A 9 -11.75 -10.88 12.08
CA SER A 9 -12.35 -9.88 11.23
C SER A 9 -12.48 -8.53 11.89
N LYS A 10 -12.27 -8.47 13.17
CA LYS A 10 -12.49 -7.25 13.88
C LYS A 10 -11.19 -6.50 14.08
N PRO A 11 -11.08 -5.31 13.57
CA PRO A 11 -9.85 -4.57 13.74
C PRO A 11 -9.69 -4.17 15.20
N ARG A 12 -8.47 -4.01 15.61
CA ARG A 12 -8.15 -3.56 16.93
C ARG A 12 -8.56 -2.11 17.05
N GLU A 13 -9.02 -1.74 18.23
CA GLU A 13 -9.39 -0.38 18.48
C GLU A 13 -8.15 0.47 18.63
N LEU A 14 -8.08 1.57 17.93
CA LEU A 14 -6.91 2.43 17.92
C LEU A 14 -7.17 3.70 18.73
N THR A 15 -6.12 4.22 19.34
CA THR A 15 -6.22 5.52 19.98
C THR A 15 -6.25 6.60 18.90
N ASP A 16 -6.67 7.80 19.29
CA ASP A 16 -6.70 8.91 18.35
C ASP A 16 -5.32 9.20 17.79
N LYS A 17 -4.31 9.06 18.62
CA LYS A 17 -2.94 9.31 18.21
C LYS A 17 -2.48 8.27 17.20
N GLN A 18 -2.83 7.01 17.43
CA GLN A 18 -2.49 5.94 16.50
C GLN A 18 -3.22 6.12 15.17
N GLN A 19 -4.48 6.51 15.24
CA GLN A 19 -5.23 6.74 14.01
C GLN A 19 -4.64 7.90 13.23
N LEU A 20 -4.21 8.95 13.92
CA LEU A 20 -3.60 10.09 13.26
C LEU A 20 -2.29 9.68 12.58
N PHE A 21 -1.52 8.81 13.22
CA PHE A 21 -0.30 8.29 12.61
C PHE A 21 -0.61 7.58 11.29
N LEU A 22 -1.61 6.71 11.28
CA LEU A 22 -1.95 5.97 10.08
C LEU A 22 -2.50 6.89 8.99
N ASP A 23 -3.34 7.85 9.37
CA ASP A 23 -3.88 8.81 8.41
C ASP A 23 -2.75 9.63 7.79
N SER A 24 -1.77 10.00 8.61
CA SER A 24 -0.65 10.79 8.13
C SER A 24 0.25 9.99 7.19
N LEU A 25 0.30 8.67 7.36
CA LEU A 25 1.06 7.84 6.43
C LEU A 25 0.53 7.96 5.02
N VAL A 26 -0.79 8.06 4.88
CA VAL A 26 -1.38 8.21 3.56
C VAL A 26 -1.01 9.58 2.99
N GLU A 27 -1.13 10.61 3.82
CA GLU A 27 -0.86 11.96 3.34
C GLU A 27 0.60 12.22 3.05
N THR A 28 1.49 11.61 3.80
CA THR A 28 2.92 11.79 3.58
C THR A 28 3.48 10.77 2.59
N GLN A 29 2.61 9.93 2.06
CA GLN A 29 3.01 8.93 1.09
C GLN A 29 4.03 7.95 1.65
N GLY A 30 3.82 7.55 2.89
CA GLY A 30 4.60 6.50 3.50
C GLY A 30 5.79 6.94 4.33
N ASP A 31 5.89 8.23 4.64
CA ASP A 31 7.00 8.72 5.44
C ASP A 31 6.73 8.45 6.92
N LEU A 32 7.33 7.41 7.45
CA LEU A 32 7.08 6.99 8.82
C LEU A 32 7.50 8.04 9.84
N LYS A 33 8.65 8.64 9.61
CA LYS A 33 9.16 9.62 10.56
C LYS A 33 8.29 10.86 10.61
N LYS A 34 7.93 11.36 9.45
CA LYS A 34 7.10 12.55 9.38
C LYS A 34 5.71 12.29 9.95
N SER A 35 5.17 11.11 9.69
CA SER A 35 3.85 10.74 10.21
C SER A 35 3.87 10.63 11.73
N ALA A 36 4.94 10.10 12.29
CA ALA A 36 5.08 10.02 13.73
C ALA A 36 5.19 11.42 14.34
N ASP A 37 5.91 12.31 13.69
CA ASP A 37 6.02 13.69 14.17
C ASP A 37 4.66 14.38 14.14
N ILE A 38 3.91 14.21 13.07
CA ILE A 38 2.58 14.82 12.97
C ILE A 38 1.67 14.30 14.06
N ALA A 39 1.76 13.00 14.35
CA ALA A 39 0.91 12.40 15.36
C ALA A 39 1.34 12.72 16.78
N GLY A 40 2.54 13.27 16.95
CA GLY A 40 3.00 13.65 18.27
C GLY A 40 3.86 12.63 18.98
N TYR A 41 4.41 11.66 18.23
CA TYR A 41 5.32 10.70 18.83
C TYR A 41 6.74 11.24 18.83
N SER A 42 7.51 10.87 19.82
CA SER A 42 8.90 11.32 19.89
C SER A 42 9.79 10.57 18.90
N GLY A 43 9.35 9.42 18.42
CA GLY A 43 10.10 8.69 17.39
C GLY A 43 9.17 7.77 16.68
N HIS A 44 9.59 7.28 15.50
CA HIS A 44 8.69 6.47 14.69
C HIS A 44 8.86 4.97 14.89
N TYR A 45 9.97 4.56 15.47
CA TYR A 45 10.27 3.13 15.52
C TYR A 45 9.25 2.34 16.33
N GLN A 46 8.95 2.83 17.53
CA GLN A 46 8.07 2.07 18.41
C GLN A 46 6.62 2.07 17.91
N VAL A 47 6.14 3.20 17.40
CA VAL A 47 4.78 3.24 16.91
C VAL A 47 4.65 2.40 15.64
N SER A 48 5.65 2.40 14.79
CA SER A 48 5.62 1.57 13.59
C SER A 48 5.60 0.10 13.96
N LYS A 49 6.35 -0.27 14.98
CA LYS A 49 6.36 -1.64 15.42
C LYS A 49 5.03 -2.04 16.07
N ALA A 50 4.48 -1.16 16.88
CA ALA A 50 3.21 -1.44 17.54
C ALA A 50 2.06 -1.57 16.57
N LEU A 51 2.10 -0.81 15.48
CA LEU A 51 1.04 -0.80 14.47
C LEU A 51 1.43 -1.55 13.21
N LYS A 52 2.34 -2.51 13.35
CA LYS A 52 2.85 -3.24 12.21
C LYS A 52 1.76 -3.84 11.34
N ASN A 53 0.78 -4.46 11.95
CA ASN A 53 -0.30 -5.08 11.18
C ASN A 53 -1.16 -4.05 10.48
N GLU A 54 -1.43 -2.95 11.16
CA GLU A 54 -2.24 -1.89 10.56
C GLU A 54 -1.51 -1.21 9.41
N VAL A 55 -0.21 -1.03 9.56
CA VAL A 55 0.59 -0.46 8.47
C VAL A 55 0.61 -1.41 7.28
N LEU A 56 0.71 -2.71 7.54
CA LEU A 56 0.70 -3.68 6.47
C LEU A 56 -0.63 -3.67 5.73
N GLU A 57 -1.74 -3.63 6.46
CA GLU A 57 -3.05 -3.58 5.82
C GLU A 57 -3.24 -2.32 5.02
N LEU A 58 -2.77 -1.20 5.55
CA LEU A 58 -2.83 0.05 4.82
C LEU A 58 -2.02 -0.02 3.53
N THR A 59 -0.86 -0.65 3.60
CA THR A 59 -0.01 -0.80 2.42
C THR A 59 -0.72 -1.63 1.36
N LYS A 60 -1.37 -2.71 1.75
CA LYS A 60 -2.13 -3.53 0.82
C LYS A 60 -3.24 -2.74 0.17
N ASP A 61 -3.94 -1.91 0.95
CA ASP A 61 -5.02 -1.10 0.41
C ASP A 61 -4.49 -0.09 -0.60
N VAL A 62 -3.37 0.54 -0.31
CA VAL A 62 -2.77 1.51 -1.22
C VAL A 62 -2.37 0.83 -2.53
N LEU A 63 -1.78 -0.36 -2.45
CA LEU A 63 -1.41 -1.10 -3.64
C LEU A 63 -2.65 -1.46 -4.45
N ALA A 64 -3.70 -1.92 -3.79
CA ALA A 64 -4.93 -2.29 -4.50
C ALA A 64 -5.56 -1.09 -5.19
N HIS A 65 -5.56 0.06 -4.52
CA HIS A 65 -6.12 1.27 -5.12
C HIS A 65 -5.31 1.75 -6.31
N ASN A 66 -4.03 1.46 -6.34
CA ASN A 66 -3.16 1.91 -7.42
C ASN A 66 -2.96 0.87 -8.53
N ALA A 67 -3.53 -0.31 -8.37
CA ALA A 67 -3.40 -1.33 -9.40
C ALA A 67 -3.95 -0.89 -10.75
N PRO A 68 -5.12 -0.24 -10.82
CA PRO A 68 -5.60 0.24 -12.12
C PRO A 68 -4.64 1.25 -12.75
N LYS A 69 -4.05 2.12 -11.93
CA LYS A 69 -3.11 3.10 -12.44
C LYS A 69 -1.89 2.41 -13.04
N ALA A 70 -1.40 1.36 -12.39
CA ALA A 70 -0.27 0.60 -12.89
C ALA A 70 -0.63 -0.07 -14.23
N ALA A 71 -1.84 -0.62 -14.33
CA ALA A 71 -2.28 -1.26 -15.55
C ALA A 71 -2.36 -0.26 -16.71
N PHE A 72 -2.91 0.92 -16.44
CA PHE A 72 -3.01 1.92 -17.47
C PHE A 72 -1.64 2.45 -17.89
N LYS A 73 -0.72 2.53 -16.94
CA LYS A 73 0.64 2.95 -17.27
C LYS A 73 1.31 1.95 -18.20
N LEU A 74 1.10 0.66 -17.97
CA LEU A 74 1.65 -0.36 -18.86
C LEU A 74 1.05 -0.24 -20.25
N LEU A 75 -0.27 -0.04 -20.34
CA LEU A 75 -0.92 0.14 -21.63
C LEU A 75 -0.39 1.36 -22.37
N GLU A 76 -0.18 2.43 -21.63
CA GLU A 76 0.33 3.66 -22.21
C GLU A 76 1.70 3.43 -22.82
N ILE A 77 2.56 2.70 -22.15
CA ILE A 77 3.90 2.42 -22.64
C ILE A 77 3.83 1.52 -23.87
N MET A 78 2.96 0.50 -23.83
CA MET A 78 2.82 -0.41 -24.94
C MET A 78 2.31 0.25 -26.19
N GLU A 79 1.44 1.26 -26.04
CA GLU A 79 0.82 1.90 -27.17
C GLU A 79 1.54 3.16 -27.64
N SER A 80 2.64 3.49 -27.01
CA SER A 80 3.34 4.72 -27.37
C SER A 80 4.09 4.58 -28.68
N ASP A 81 3.98 5.57 -29.53
CA ASP A 81 4.72 5.61 -30.77
C ASP A 81 6.06 6.27 -30.60
N ARG A 82 6.32 6.81 -29.43
CA ARG A 82 7.57 7.52 -29.18
C ARG A 82 8.29 6.86 -28.04
N PRO A 83 9.61 6.99 -28.00
CA PRO A 83 10.35 6.49 -26.84
C PRO A 83 9.88 7.19 -25.58
N ILE A 84 9.69 6.42 -24.52
CA ILE A 84 9.30 6.95 -23.24
C ILE A 84 10.52 6.89 -22.34
N PRO A 85 10.94 8.01 -21.74
CA PRO A 85 12.09 7.98 -20.85
C PRO A 85 11.89 6.96 -19.73
N GLN A 86 12.90 6.16 -19.49
CA GLN A 86 12.87 5.16 -18.45
C GLN A 86 11.71 4.18 -18.56
N ALA A 87 11.33 3.84 -19.80
CA ALA A 87 10.20 2.93 -20.02
C ALA A 87 10.41 1.61 -19.29
N ASN A 88 11.60 1.04 -19.32
CA ASN A 88 11.84 -0.22 -18.65
C ASN A 88 11.63 -0.10 -17.15
N ASN A 89 12.07 0.99 -16.55
CA ASN A 89 11.88 1.18 -15.12
C ASN A 89 10.40 1.34 -14.77
N LYS A 90 9.64 2.03 -15.62
CA LYS A 90 8.21 2.19 -15.39
C LYS A 90 7.47 0.88 -15.52
N ILE A 91 7.87 0.06 -16.49
CA ILE A 91 7.25 -1.24 -16.67
C ILE A 91 7.51 -2.12 -15.45
N VAL A 92 8.74 -2.16 -14.97
CA VAL A 92 9.07 -2.97 -13.81
C VAL A 92 8.29 -2.50 -12.59
N ALA A 93 8.21 -1.20 -12.40
CA ALA A 93 7.47 -0.65 -11.26
C ALA A 93 6.00 -1.02 -11.34
N ALA A 94 5.39 -0.86 -12.51
CA ALA A 94 3.98 -1.16 -12.68
C ALA A 94 3.70 -2.64 -12.50
N GLN A 95 4.57 -3.49 -13.03
CA GLN A 95 4.41 -4.93 -12.85
C GLN A 95 4.57 -5.32 -11.40
N SER A 96 5.47 -4.67 -10.69
CA SER A 96 5.66 -4.96 -9.28
C SER A 96 4.37 -4.67 -8.48
N VAL A 97 3.71 -3.57 -8.79
CA VAL A 97 2.45 -3.25 -8.12
C VAL A 97 1.40 -4.30 -8.44
N LEU A 98 1.27 -4.67 -9.72
CA LEU A 98 0.28 -5.65 -10.13
C LEU A 98 0.53 -7.01 -9.51
N ASP A 99 1.79 -7.40 -9.42
CA ASP A 99 2.13 -8.68 -8.80
C ASP A 99 1.75 -8.70 -7.32
N ARG A 100 1.96 -7.60 -6.64
CA ARG A 100 1.66 -7.52 -5.22
C ARG A 100 0.16 -7.64 -4.95
N VAL A 101 -0.66 -7.20 -5.88
CA VAL A 101 -2.10 -7.32 -5.69
C VAL A 101 -2.67 -8.57 -6.36
N GLY A 102 -1.81 -9.45 -6.85
CA GLY A 102 -2.25 -10.72 -7.37
C GLY A 102 -2.56 -10.76 -8.85
N VAL A 103 -2.14 -9.75 -9.61
CA VAL A 103 -2.36 -9.75 -11.04
C VAL A 103 -1.04 -10.04 -11.71
N SER A 104 -0.68 -11.30 -11.71
CA SER A 104 0.61 -11.70 -12.24
C SER A 104 0.40 -12.46 -13.52
N LYS A 105 1.28 -12.27 -14.47
CA LYS A 105 1.14 -12.99 -15.72
C LYS A 105 1.44 -14.46 -15.58
N THR A 106 2.03 -14.87 -14.48
CA THR A 106 2.24 -16.28 -14.29
C THR A 106 1.16 -16.97 -13.58
N GLU A 107 0.19 -16.26 -13.12
CA GLU A 107 -0.77 -16.82 -12.32
C GLU A 107 -1.72 -17.41 -12.93
N LYS A 108 -2.02 -17.63 -13.32
CA LYS A 108 -2.77 -18.05 -13.80
C LYS A 108 -3.20 -18.77 -14.47
N LEU A 109 -3.01 -18.77 -14.96
CA LEU A 109 -3.16 -19.49 -15.78
C LEU A 109 -3.43 -20.75 -15.42
N ASP A 110 -3.24 -21.14 -14.47
CA ASP A 110 -3.45 -22.33 -14.08
C ASP A 110 -4.68 -22.54 -13.67
N VAL A 111 -5.46 -22.07 -13.97
CA VAL A 111 -6.65 -22.29 -13.59
C VAL A 111 -7.08 -23.45 -14.00
#